data_881a15944fc1917a4198d544e6349ad1
#
_entry.id   881a15944fc1917a4198d544e6349ad1
#
_cell.length_a   1.000
_cell.length_b   1.000
_cell.length_c   1.000
_cell.angle_alpha   90.00
_cell.angle_beta   90.00
_cell.angle_gamma   90.00
#
_symmetry.space_group_name_H-M   'P 1'
#
loop_
_entity.id
_entity.type
_entity.pdbx_description
1 polymer ?
#
loop_
_entity_poly.entity_id
_entity_poly.type
_entity_poly.pdbx_seq_one_letter_code
_entity_poly.pdbx_strand_id
1 'polypeptide(L)'
;MEDSQNYDTLILSGNSTNAIVTLGALQYLTDHGYIKDIKNYIGTSSGAILSLLLLIGYQPIEILIYLCIEKVYKKMVQFNISNMLLMGKPLMSFEPIKNCLEQLIIEKIGYMPTMRSVEKMGKKLVFVTYNLTNDRREYISSDTYPDLPVIHGIRMSSNFPLVFEPYIYDDKAYLDGGLVDNFAIEYGEQIGKKCLGVMTSNPQRKYSPNDFGNIEFMWKVFQIFITTVTNDKIDRTKCDIISLNFKANFFNFESSNNELIAMFDKGYELCKANALWTSNSEKDDTSLEYSE
;
A
#
# COMPACT_ATOMS: atom_id res chain seq x y z
N MET A 1 -3.89 24.63 23.99
CA MET A 1 -3.39 23.24 23.85
C MET A 1 -4.16 22.69 22.67
N GLU A 2 -3.54 22.64 21.51
CA GLU A 2 -4.15 22.01 20.33
C GLU A 2 -4.42 20.55 20.69
N ASP A 3 -5.65 20.11 20.50
CA ASP A 3 -6.05 18.70 20.62
C ASP A 3 -5.13 17.90 19.71
N SER A 4 -4.20 17.16 20.30
CA SER A 4 -3.30 16.32 19.53
C SER A 4 -4.17 15.36 18.75
N GLN A 5 -4.16 15.49 17.41
CA GLN A 5 -4.96 14.64 16.53
C GLN A 5 -4.39 13.20 16.59
N ASN A 6 -4.77 12.44 17.62
CA ASN A 6 -4.33 11.06 17.77
C ASN A 6 -5.19 10.14 16.90
N TYR A 7 -4.61 9.63 15.83
CA TYR A 7 -5.23 8.59 15.01
C TYR A 7 -5.07 7.22 15.67
N ASP A 8 -6.10 6.40 15.58
CA ASP A 8 -6.06 5.01 16.04
C ASP A 8 -5.98 4.01 14.88
N THR A 9 -6.23 4.47 13.67
CA THR A 9 -6.29 3.62 12.47
C THR A 9 -5.49 4.25 11.33
N LEU A 10 -4.55 3.49 10.79
CA LEU A 10 -3.74 3.85 9.62
C LEU A 10 -4.12 2.97 8.43
N ILE A 11 -4.43 3.61 7.30
CA ILE A 11 -4.82 2.94 6.07
C ILE A 11 -3.83 3.28 4.98
N LEU A 12 -3.19 2.28 4.39
CA LEU A 12 -2.16 2.44 3.37
C LEU A 12 -2.60 1.81 2.04
N SER A 13 -2.64 2.62 0.99
CA SER A 13 -2.97 2.13 -0.35
C SER A 13 -1.83 1.30 -0.97
N GLY A 14 -2.17 0.46 -1.93
CA GLY A 14 -1.21 -0.19 -2.82
C GLY A 14 -0.66 0.80 -3.85
N ASN A 15 0.67 0.85 -4.00
CA ASN A 15 1.36 1.84 -4.82
C ASN A 15 2.58 1.29 -5.58
N SER A 16 2.80 -0.03 -5.60
CA SER A 16 3.98 -0.65 -6.21
C SER A 16 5.29 -0.01 -5.69
N THR A 17 6.23 0.36 -6.56
CA THR A 17 7.50 1.01 -6.18
C THR A 17 7.34 2.42 -5.60
N ASN A 18 6.20 3.08 -5.81
CA ASN A 18 5.88 4.36 -5.17
C ASN A 18 5.67 4.23 -3.65
N ALA A 19 5.65 3.02 -3.09
CA ALA A 19 5.68 2.77 -1.65
C ALA A 19 6.85 3.49 -0.95
N ILE A 20 7.95 3.78 -1.65
CA ILE A 20 9.07 4.56 -1.11
C ILE A 20 8.66 6.01 -0.81
N VAL A 21 7.81 6.61 -1.65
CA VAL A 21 7.24 7.95 -1.40
C VAL A 21 6.31 7.90 -0.19
N THR A 22 5.48 6.86 -0.10
CA THR A 22 4.64 6.63 1.09
C THR A 22 5.49 6.47 2.35
N LEU A 23 6.62 5.76 2.26
CA LEU A 23 7.55 5.57 3.36
C LEU A 23 8.12 6.89 3.88
N GLY A 24 8.49 7.83 2.99
CA GLY A 24 8.92 9.18 3.35
C GLY A 24 7.82 9.98 4.07
N ALA A 25 6.59 9.89 3.58
CA ALA A 25 5.44 10.51 4.26
C ALA A 25 5.20 9.92 5.65
N LEU A 26 5.31 8.61 5.80
CA LEU A 26 5.21 7.92 7.09
C LEU A 26 6.33 8.34 8.06
N GLN A 27 7.53 8.66 7.55
CA GLN A 27 8.60 9.23 8.39
C GLN A 27 8.19 10.58 8.95
N TYR A 28 7.67 11.49 8.11
CA TYR A 28 7.17 12.78 8.58
C TYR A 28 6.11 12.61 9.68
N LEU A 29 5.15 11.70 9.48
CA LEU A 29 4.08 11.42 10.43
C LEU A 29 4.61 10.85 11.75
N THR A 30 5.64 10.02 11.68
CA THR A 30 6.32 9.45 12.84
C THR A 30 7.06 10.53 13.63
N ASP A 31 7.87 11.35 12.95
CA ASP A 31 8.66 12.41 13.57
C ASP A 31 7.80 13.44 14.32
N HIS A 32 6.57 13.67 13.83
CA HIS A 32 5.63 14.61 14.45
C HIS A 32 4.59 13.95 15.35
N GLY A 33 4.71 12.63 15.59
CA GLY A 33 3.88 11.90 16.54
C GLY A 33 2.43 11.63 16.09
N TYR A 34 2.09 11.85 14.83
CA TYR A 34 0.72 11.65 14.31
C TYR A 34 0.27 10.18 14.35
N ILE A 35 1.21 9.24 14.21
CA ILE A 35 0.92 7.81 14.12
C ILE A 35 1.45 7.01 15.32
N LYS A 36 1.71 7.66 16.46
CA LYS A 36 2.24 7.01 17.68
C LYS A 36 1.22 6.08 18.35
N ASP A 37 -0.07 6.38 18.24
CA ASP A 37 -1.16 5.69 18.96
C ASP A 37 -1.96 4.73 18.05
N ILE A 38 -1.46 4.41 16.86
CA ILE A 38 -2.13 3.51 15.91
C ILE A 38 -2.28 2.12 16.51
N LYS A 39 -3.53 1.63 16.49
CA LYS A 39 -3.93 0.29 16.91
C LYS A 39 -4.32 -0.60 15.72
N ASN A 40 -4.94 0.00 14.70
CA ASN A 40 -5.40 -0.70 13.52
C ASN A 40 -4.54 -0.32 12.31
N TYR A 41 -3.92 -1.31 11.69
CA TYR A 41 -3.10 -1.16 10.49
C TYR A 41 -3.78 -1.88 9.33
N ILE A 42 -4.14 -1.15 8.30
CA ILE A 42 -4.84 -1.68 7.13
C ILE A 42 -4.01 -1.37 5.90
N GLY A 43 -3.73 -2.37 5.11
CA GLY A 43 -2.91 -2.17 3.92
C GLY A 43 -3.32 -3.04 2.75
N THR A 44 -3.10 -2.52 1.55
CA THR A 44 -3.29 -3.24 0.30
C THR A 44 -1.96 -3.32 -0.44
N SER A 45 -1.57 -4.52 -0.92
CA SER A 45 -0.36 -4.71 -1.72
C SER A 45 0.89 -4.18 -1.00
N SER A 46 1.64 -3.26 -1.59
CA SER A 46 2.79 -2.62 -0.92
C SER A 46 2.40 -1.91 0.39
N GLY A 47 1.18 -1.40 0.48
CA GLY A 47 0.63 -0.86 1.74
C GLY A 47 0.49 -1.93 2.83
N ALA A 48 0.20 -3.18 2.48
CA ALA A 48 0.17 -4.31 3.43
C ALA A 48 1.56 -4.58 4.01
N ILE A 49 2.60 -4.52 3.18
CA ILE A 49 4.00 -4.67 3.59
C ILE A 49 4.37 -3.58 4.59
N LEU A 50 4.11 -2.31 4.26
CA LEU A 50 4.42 -1.18 5.14
C LEU A 50 3.64 -1.25 6.45
N SER A 51 2.35 -1.61 6.40
CA SER A 51 1.49 -1.78 7.58
C SER A 51 2.07 -2.81 8.56
N LEU A 52 2.54 -3.97 8.07
CA LEU A 52 3.17 -4.97 8.92
C LEU A 52 4.48 -4.46 9.53
N LEU A 53 5.38 -3.89 8.72
CA LEU A 53 6.69 -3.45 9.19
C LEU A 53 6.59 -2.34 10.25
N LEU A 54 5.68 -1.38 10.07
CA LEU A 54 5.39 -0.35 11.08
C LEU A 54 4.79 -0.96 12.35
N LEU A 55 3.85 -1.89 12.20
CA LEU A 55 3.18 -2.55 13.32
C LEU A 55 4.18 -3.28 14.22
N ILE A 56 5.16 -3.99 13.65
CA ILE A 56 6.18 -4.71 14.40
C ILE A 56 7.31 -3.79 14.91
N GLY A 57 7.24 -2.47 14.63
CA GLY A 57 8.08 -1.44 15.25
C GLY A 57 9.28 -0.99 14.42
N TYR A 58 9.30 -1.21 13.10
CA TYR A 58 10.27 -0.56 12.23
C TYR A 58 9.95 0.92 12.05
N GLN A 59 10.98 1.76 12.10
CA GLN A 59 10.87 3.13 11.64
C GLN A 59 10.94 3.18 10.11
N PRO A 60 10.23 4.10 9.43
CA PRO A 60 10.27 4.18 7.98
C PRO A 60 11.68 4.31 7.39
N ILE A 61 12.56 5.06 8.03
CA ILE A 61 13.95 5.21 7.59
C ILE A 61 14.74 3.89 7.70
N GLU A 62 14.48 3.04 8.71
CA GLU A 62 15.14 1.73 8.85
C GLU A 62 14.77 0.83 7.66
N ILE A 63 13.52 0.87 7.22
CA ILE A 63 13.03 0.12 6.06
C ILE A 63 13.74 0.59 4.78
N LEU A 64 13.87 1.91 4.57
CA LEU A 64 14.61 2.46 3.43
C LEU A 64 16.06 2.00 3.42
N ILE A 65 16.75 2.10 4.55
CA ILE A 65 18.15 1.67 4.68
C ILE A 65 18.30 0.20 4.30
N TYR A 66 17.42 -0.65 4.81
CA TYR A 66 17.43 -2.07 4.50
C TYR A 66 17.23 -2.34 3.00
N LEU A 67 16.26 -1.68 2.37
CA LEU A 67 16.01 -1.80 0.93
C LEU A 67 17.22 -1.36 0.08
N CYS A 68 17.93 -0.31 0.51
CA CYS A 68 19.14 0.17 -0.15
C CYS A 68 20.32 -0.81 -0.02
N ILE A 69 20.52 -1.40 1.17
CA ILE A 69 21.60 -2.35 1.43
C ILE A 69 21.38 -3.66 0.67
N GLU A 70 20.18 -4.24 0.80
CA GLU A 70 19.83 -5.53 0.23
C GLU A 70 19.54 -5.49 -1.27
N LYS A 71 19.37 -4.29 -1.84
CA LYS A 71 19.06 -4.09 -3.27
C LYS A 71 17.88 -4.95 -3.72
N VAL A 72 16.84 -5.04 -2.87
CA VAL A 72 15.69 -5.94 -3.05
C VAL A 72 15.06 -5.77 -4.43
N TYR A 73 14.85 -4.54 -4.87
CA TYR A 73 14.27 -4.25 -6.18
C TYR A 73 15.10 -4.82 -7.34
N LYS A 74 16.44 -4.73 -7.28
CA LYS A 74 17.31 -5.30 -8.31
C LYS A 74 17.26 -6.82 -8.36
N LYS A 75 17.06 -7.46 -7.20
CA LYS A 75 16.92 -8.93 -7.11
C LYS A 75 15.60 -9.43 -7.68
N MET A 76 14.56 -8.59 -7.72
CA MET A 76 13.24 -8.94 -8.26
C MET A 76 13.23 -9.02 -9.79
N VAL A 77 14.08 -8.25 -10.45
CA VAL A 77 14.09 -8.11 -11.90
C VAL A 77 14.72 -9.34 -12.55
N GLN A 78 13.89 -10.30 -12.94
CA GLN A 78 14.27 -11.40 -13.83
C GLN A 78 13.63 -11.18 -15.20
N PHE A 79 13.89 -10.00 -15.81
CA PHE A 79 13.21 -9.62 -17.05
C PHE A 79 13.52 -10.56 -18.21
N ASN A 80 12.48 -11.27 -18.65
CA ASN A 80 12.41 -11.74 -20.01
C ASN A 80 10.97 -11.56 -20.54
N ILE A 81 10.69 -10.37 -21.10
CA ILE A 81 9.39 -10.06 -21.73
C ILE A 81 9.01 -11.10 -22.77
N SER A 82 9.98 -11.65 -23.49
CA SER A 82 9.74 -12.74 -24.45
C SER A 82 9.22 -13.99 -23.77
N ASN A 83 9.71 -14.32 -22.57
CA ASN A 83 9.22 -15.48 -21.81
C ASN A 83 7.79 -15.28 -21.31
N MET A 84 7.40 -14.06 -20.96
CA MET A 84 6.03 -13.74 -20.57
C MET A 84 5.06 -13.89 -21.76
N LEU A 85 5.38 -13.30 -22.88
CA LEU A 85 4.52 -13.29 -24.06
C LEU A 85 4.40 -14.67 -24.74
N LEU A 86 5.49 -15.45 -24.75
CA LEU A 86 5.54 -16.74 -25.46
C LEU A 86 5.23 -17.94 -24.55
N MET A 87 5.52 -17.85 -23.23
CA MET A 87 5.44 -18.96 -22.32
C MET A 87 4.49 -18.75 -21.15
N GLY A 88 3.80 -17.60 -21.07
CA GLY A 88 2.91 -17.28 -19.94
C GLY A 88 3.60 -17.19 -18.58
N LYS A 89 4.93 -16.96 -18.57
CA LYS A 89 5.70 -16.82 -17.30
C LYS A 89 5.51 -15.43 -16.73
N PRO A 90 5.52 -15.28 -15.38
CA PRO A 90 5.44 -13.98 -14.71
C PRO A 90 6.65 -13.11 -15.06
N LEU A 91 6.46 -11.78 -14.94
CA LEU A 91 7.54 -10.80 -15.17
C LEU A 91 8.60 -10.87 -14.08
N MET A 92 8.20 -11.20 -12.85
CA MET A 92 9.03 -11.11 -11.65
C MET A 92 8.78 -12.28 -10.70
N SER A 93 9.80 -12.62 -9.92
CA SER A 93 9.64 -13.50 -8.77
C SER A 93 9.32 -12.70 -7.50
N PHE A 94 8.40 -13.20 -6.68
CA PHE A 94 8.11 -12.65 -5.36
C PHE A 94 9.13 -13.09 -4.29
N GLU A 95 9.91 -14.13 -4.55
CA GLU A 95 10.85 -14.70 -3.57
C GLU A 95 11.84 -13.69 -2.96
N PRO A 96 12.42 -12.73 -3.71
CA PRO A 96 13.28 -11.70 -3.10
C PRO A 96 12.56 -10.83 -2.07
N ILE A 97 11.30 -10.49 -2.32
CA ILE A 97 10.47 -9.72 -1.36
C ILE A 97 10.18 -10.60 -0.13
N LYS A 98 9.75 -11.83 -0.36
CA LYS A 98 9.45 -12.78 0.72
C LYS A 98 10.65 -12.98 1.64
N ASN A 99 11.82 -13.28 1.08
CA ASN A 99 13.05 -13.51 1.85
C ASN A 99 13.46 -12.27 2.66
N CYS A 100 13.33 -11.08 2.07
CA CYS A 100 13.56 -9.81 2.73
C CYS A 100 12.60 -9.63 3.92
N LEU A 101 11.30 -9.86 3.71
CA LEU A 101 10.30 -9.71 4.75
C LEU A 101 10.47 -10.74 5.88
N GLU A 102 10.74 -11.99 5.55
CA GLU A 102 11.00 -13.03 6.54
C GLU A 102 12.21 -12.66 7.43
N GLN A 103 13.28 -12.16 6.83
CA GLN A 103 14.45 -11.71 7.56
C GLN A 103 14.11 -10.52 8.49
N LEU A 104 13.46 -9.46 7.98
CA LEU A 104 13.05 -8.31 8.77
C LEU A 104 12.13 -8.71 9.93
N ILE A 105 11.15 -9.59 9.68
CA ILE A 105 10.22 -10.03 10.72
C ILE A 105 10.98 -10.81 11.82
N ILE A 106 11.83 -11.77 11.44
CA ILE A 106 12.57 -12.59 12.39
C ILE A 106 13.59 -11.76 13.17
N GLU A 107 14.29 -10.82 12.53
CA GLU A 107 15.22 -9.91 13.21
C GLU A 107 14.50 -9.03 14.25
N LYS A 108 13.28 -8.56 13.95
CA LYS A 108 12.57 -7.63 14.83
C LYS A 108 11.85 -8.31 16.00
N ILE A 109 11.23 -9.44 15.78
CA ILE A 109 10.35 -10.11 16.76
C ILE A 109 10.73 -11.56 17.10
N GLY A 110 11.74 -12.12 16.43
CA GLY A 110 12.31 -13.44 16.74
C GLY A 110 11.58 -14.65 16.14
N TYR A 111 10.42 -14.47 15.52
CA TYR A 111 9.62 -15.55 14.93
C TYR A 111 8.70 -15.04 13.82
N MET A 112 8.14 -15.97 13.02
CA MET A 112 7.11 -15.64 12.03
C MET A 112 5.72 -15.60 12.70
N PRO A 113 5.06 -14.42 12.82
CA PRO A 113 3.77 -14.33 13.48
C PRO A 113 2.63 -14.81 12.58
N THR A 114 1.55 -15.30 13.21
CA THR A 114 0.26 -15.47 12.59
C THR A 114 -0.59 -14.21 12.79
N MET A 115 -1.70 -14.07 12.06
CA MET A 115 -2.62 -12.94 12.24
C MET A 115 -3.11 -12.85 13.70
N ARG A 116 -3.41 -13.98 14.35
CA ARG A 116 -3.78 -14.06 15.78
C ARG A 116 -2.64 -13.61 16.70
N SER A 117 -1.40 -13.92 16.39
CA SER A 117 -0.27 -13.51 17.24
C SER A 117 -0.02 -12.01 17.15
N VAL A 118 -0.30 -11.36 16.03
CA VAL A 118 -0.26 -9.90 15.89
C VAL A 118 -1.34 -9.25 16.79
N GLU A 119 -2.54 -9.79 16.81
CA GLU A 119 -3.62 -9.27 17.67
C GLU A 119 -3.25 -9.37 19.15
N LYS A 120 -2.56 -10.43 19.57
CA LYS A 120 -2.04 -10.58 20.94
C LYS A 120 -1.01 -9.50 21.33
N MET A 121 -0.41 -8.81 20.35
CA MET A 121 0.43 -7.62 20.60
C MET A 121 -0.40 -6.36 20.89
N GLY A 122 -1.74 -6.47 20.96
CA GLY A 122 -2.66 -5.36 21.18
C GLY A 122 -2.91 -4.49 19.95
N LYS A 123 -2.61 -5.00 18.76
CA LYS A 123 -2.80 -4.31 17.48
C LYS A 123 -3.57 -5.17 16.49
N LYS A 124 -4.35 -4.53 15.63
CA LYS A 124 -5.08 -5.21 14.55
C LYS A 124 -4.38 -4.97 13.22
N LEU A 125 -4.17 -6.03 12.46
CA LEU A 125 -3.58 -6.01 11.12
C LEU A 125 -4.60 -6.53 10.12
N VAL A 126 -4.76 -5.81 9.01
CA VAL A 126 -5.71 -6.18 7.96
C VAL A 126 -5.05 -6.02 6.60
N PHE A 127 -5.15 -7.05 5.78
CA PHE A 127 -4.72 -7.01 4.38
C PHE A 127 -5.91 -7.21 3.46
N VAL A 128 -5.93 -6.51 2.34
CA VAL A 128 -6.97 -6.68 1.33
C VAL A 128 -6.48 -7.64 0.25
N THR A 129 -7.34 -8.58 -0.17
CA THR A 129 -7.08 -9.50 -1.28
C THR A 129 -8.36 -9.83 -2.03
N TYR A 130 -8.22 -10.40 -3.22
CA TYR A 130 -9.33 -10.99 -3.96
C TYR A 130 -9.15 -12.50 -4.05
N ASN A 131 -10.09 -13.24 -3.48
CA ASN A 131 -10.14 -14.69 -3.60
C ASN A 131 -10.80 -15.05 -4.95
N LEU A 132 -9.98 -15.40 -5.93
CA LEU A 132 -10.44 -15.71 -7.29
C LEU A 132 -11.26 -17.00 -7.34
N THR A 133 -10.96 -17.97 -6.49
CA THR A 133 -11.70 -19.23 -6.43
C THR A 133 -13.12 -19.04 -5.90
N ASN A 134 -13.28 -18.15 -4.90
CA ASN A 134 -14.58 -17.86 -4.29
C ASN A 134 -15.26 -16.61 -4.88
N ASP A 135 -14.64 -15.98 -5.88
CA ASP A 135 -15.11 -14.78 -6.59
C ASP A 135 -15.55 -13.63 -5.65
N ARG A 136 -14.68 -13.30 -4.67
CA ARG A 136 -15.00 -12.25 -3.70
C ARG A 136 -13.77 -11.55 -3.14
N ARG A 137 -13.96 -10.27 -2.77
CA ARG A 137 -13.01 -9.52 -1.94
C ARG A 137 -12.96 -10.13 -0.54
N GLU A 138 -11.77 -10.25 0.01
CA GLU A 138 -11.56 -10.71 1.39
C GLU A 138 -10.63 -9.76 2.14
N TYR A 139 -10.91 -9.57 3.43
CA TYR A 139 -10.06 -8.88 4.38
C TYR A 139 -9.40 -9.92 5.27
N ILE A 140 -8.09 -10.09 5.09
CA ILE A 140 -7.27 -11.01 5.86
C ILE A 140 -6.94 -10.36 7.20
N SER A 141 -7.46 -10.92 8.28
CA SER A 141 -7.26 -10.45 9.65
C SER A 141 -7.28 -11.63 10.63
N SER A 142 -7.06 -11.35 11.90
CA SER A 142 -7.23 -12.36 12.98
C SER A 142 -8.67 -12.90 13.07
N ASP A 143 -9.66 -12.11 12.66
CA ASP A 143 -11.08 -12.53 12.68
C ASP A 143 -11.39 -13.54 11.57
N THR A 144 -10.73 -13.40 10.41
CA THR A 144 -11.03 -14.20 9.20
C THR A 144 -10.03 -15.33 8.97
N TYR A 145 -8.76 -15.11 9.30
CA TYR A 145 -7.64 -16.03 9.06
C TYR A 145 -6.68 -16.08 10.26
N PRO A 146 -7.14 -16.45 11.47
CA PRO A 146 -6.36 -16.33 12.71
C PRO A 146 -5.01 -17.05 12.67
N ASP A 147 -4.96 -18.23 12.08
CA ASP A 147 -3.77 -19.08 12.10
C ASP A 147 -2.88 -18.91 10.85
N LEU A 148 -3.26 -18.01 9.94
CA LEU A 148 -2.48 -17.69 8.74
C LEU A 148 -1.18 -16.96 9.13
N PRO A 149 0.02 -17.45 8.75
CA PRO A 149 1.24 -16.65 8.85
C PRO A 149 1.14 -15.37 8.04
N VAL A 150 1.57 -14.25 8.61
CA VAL A 150 1.42 -12.91 7.99
C VAL A 150 2.04 -12.83 6.60
N ILE A 151 3.12 -13.58 6.35
CA ILE A 151 3.80 -13.59 5.05
C ILE A 151 2.90 -14.10 3.92
N HIS A 152 2.02 -15.08 4.20
CA HIS A 152 1.04 -15.56 3.23
C HIS A 152 -0.06 -14.52 2.98
N GLY A 153 -0.51 -13.82 4.02
CA GLY A 153 -1.47 -12.72 3.87
C GLY A 153 -0.91 -11.59 3.00
N ILE A 154 0.35 -11.20 3.21
CA ILE A 154 1.03 -10.24 2.34
C ILE A 154 1.10 -10.75 0.91
N ARG A 155 1.48 -12.03 0.71
CA ARG A 155 1.60 -12.61 -0.63
C ARG A 155 0.26 -12.63 -1.36
N MET A 156 -0.84 -12.92 -0.67
CA MET A 156 -2.20 -12.83 -1.21
C MET A 156 -2.53 -11.39 -1.62
N SER A 157 -2.24 -10.42 -0.74
CA SER A 157 -2.55 -9.01 -0.96
C SER A 157 -1.71 -8.36 -2.05
N SER A 158 -0.51 -8.87 -2.32
CA SER A 158 0.46 -8.30 -3.27
C SER A 158 0.60 -9.13 -4.55
N ASN A 159 -0.33 -10.02 -4.83
CA ASN A 159 -0.28 -10.90 -6.00
C ASN A 159 -0.85 -10.23 -7.26
N PHE A 160 -0.17 -9.18 -7.75
CA PHE A 160 -0.63 -8.48 -8.94
C PHE A 160 -0.47 -9.38 -10.18
N PRO A 161 -1.57 -9.60 -10.95
CA PRO A 161 -1.55 -10.48 -12.11
C PRO A 161 -0.58 -9.99 -13.17
N LEU A 162 0.03 -10.91 -13.91
CA LEU A 162 1.06 -10.72 -14.92
C LEU A 162 2.44 -10.31 -14.35
N VAL A 163 2.49 -9.66 -13.19
CA VAL A 163 3.75 -9.27 -12.53
C VAL A 163 4.34 -10.47 -11.79
N PHE A 164 3.55 -11.10 -10.95
CA PHE A 164 3.97 -12.26 -10.18
C PHE A 164 3.28 -13.55 -10.63
N GLU A 165 3.91 -14.69 -10.30
CA GLU A 165 3.32 -16.00 -10.49
C GLU A 165 2.00 -16.14 -9.73
N PRO A 166 1.03 -16.93 -10.27
CA PRO A 166 -0.22 -17.22 -9.55
C PRO A 166 0.07 -17.76 -8.15
N TYR A 167 -0.65 -17.26 -7.15
CA TYR A 167 -0.50 -17.69 -5.77
C TYR A 167 -1.71 -18.49 -5.33
N ILE A 168 -1.43 -19.75 -4.95
CA ILE A 168 -2.44 -20.68 -4.44
C ILE A 168 -2.11 -20.98 -2.98
N TYR A 169 -3.10 -20.87 -2.12
CA TYR A 169 -3.00 -21.23 -0.72
C TYR A 169 -4.28 -21.93 -0.29
N ASP A 170 -4.15 -23.11 0.33
CA ASP A 170 -5.29 -23.93 0.75
C ASP A 170 -6.31 -24.14 -0.40
N ASP A 171 -5.79 -24.60 -1.55
CA ASP A 171 -6.55 -24.85 -2.80
C ASP A 171 -7.34 -23.65 -3.35
N LYS A 172 -7.02 -22.44 -2.93
CA LYS A 172 -7.64 -21.20 -3.38
C LYS A 172 -6.61 -20.28 -4.04
N ALA A 173 -7.00 -19.71 -5.17
CA ALA A 173 -6.19 -18.73 -5.90
C ALA A 173 -6.51 -17.30 -5.41
N TYR A 174 -5.48 -16.49 -5.21
CA TYR A 174 -5.59 -15.13 -4.71
C TYR A 174 -4.95 -14.12 -5.66
N LEU A 175 -5.56 -12.94 -5.75
CA LEU A 175 -5.06 -11.80 -6.51
C LEU A 175 -4.87 -10.59 -5.59
N ASP A 176 -4.05 -9.64 -6.05
CA ASP A 176 -3.80 -8.37 -5.38
C ASP A 176 -5.10 -7.64 -5.04
N GLY A 177 -5.20 -7.21 -3.80
CA GLY A 177 -6.36 -6.47 -3.30
C GLY A 177 -6.60 -5.15 -4.01
N GLY A 178 -5.55 -4.57 -4.61
CA GLY A 178 -5.63 -3.32 -5.37
C GLY A 178 -6.57 -3.36 -6.56
N LEU A 179 -6.88 -4.55 -7.09
CA LEU A 179 -7.83 -4.71 -8.18
C LEU A 179 -9.28 -4.40 -7.76
N VAL A 180 -9.61 -4.54 -6.48
CA VAL A 180 -10.99 -4.44 -5.97
C VAL A 180 -11.15 -3.42 -4.85
N ASP A 181 -10.10 -3.20 -4.04
CA ASP A 181 -10.10 -2.24 -2.95
C ASP A 181 -8.67 -1.78 -2.62
N ASN A 182 -8.15 -0.92 -3.48
CA ASN A 182 -6.77 -0.43 -3.32
C ASN A 182 -6.57 0.45 -2.09
N PHE A 183 -7.65 1.01 -1.56
CA PHE A 183 -7.62 1.91 -0.42
C PHE A 183 -8.85 1.64 0.46
N ALA A 184 -8.69 0.76 1.44
CA ALA A 184 -9.77 0.17 2.22
C ALA A 184 -10.31 1.12 3.31
N ILE A 185 -10.68 2.35 2.92
CA ILE A 185 -11.16 3.43 3.80
C ILE A 185 -12.41 2.99 4.55
N GLU A 186 -13.41 2.47 3.83
CA GLU A 186 -14.69 2.06 4.41
C GLU A 186 -14.52 0.99 5.50
N TYR A 187 -13.58 0.05 5.28
CA TYR A 187 -13.25 -0.93 6.31
C TYR A 187 -12.55 -0.28 7.51
N GLY A 188 -11.66 0.68 7.27
CA GLY A 188 -11.01 1.45 8.32
C GLY A 188 -12.00 2.19 9.20
N GLU A 189 -12.97 2.88 8.59
CA GLU A 189 -14.05 3.60 9.30
C GLU A 189 -14.96 2.70 10.12
N GLN A 190 -15.13 1.43 9.73
CA GLN A 190 -15.91 0.45 10.49
C GLN A 190 -15.22 0.00 11.78
N ILE A 191 -13.89 -0.07 11.81
CA ILE A 191 -13.14 -0.59 12.95
C ILE A 191 -12.42 0.49 13.77
N GLY A 192 -12.16 1.65 13.17
CA GLY A 192 -11.46 2.78 13.78
C GLY A 192 -12.38 3.87 14.28
N LYS A 193 -11.88 4.66 15.23
CA LYS A 193 -12.57 5.88 15.71
C LYS A 193 -12.10 7.11 14.95
N LYS A 194 -10.79 7.19 14.67
CA LYS A 194 -10.18 8.26 13.93
C LYS A 194 -9.14 7.71 12.95
N CYS A 195 -9.46 7.79 11.67
CA CYS A 195 -8.69 7.16 10.61
C CYS A 195 -7.79 8.18 9.90
N LEU A 196 -6.59 7.73 9.58
CA LEU A 196 -5.65 8.39 8.71
C LEU A 196 -5.35 7.51 7.50
N GLY A 197 -5.66 8.00 6.31
CA GLY A 197 -5.33 7.35 5.06
C GLY A 197 -4.13 7.99 4.38
N VAL A 198 -3.20 7.19 3.88
CA VAL A 198 -2.07 7.66 3.06
C VAL A 198 -2.08 6.95 1.72
N MET A 199 -2.11 7.71 0.65
CA MET A 199 -2.08 7.19 -0.71
C MET A 199 -1.16 8.02 -1.61
N THR A 200 -0.67 7.42 -2.69
CA THR A 200 -0.06 8.18 -3.78
C THR A 200 -1.08 8.38 -4.90
N SER A 201 -1.19 9.61 -5.37
CA SER A 201 -1.92 9.95 -6.59
C SER A 201 -0.93 10.21 -7.72
N ASN A 202 -1.22 9.68 -8.90
CA ASN A 202 -0.42 9.97 -10.08
C ASN A 202 -1.17 11.04 -10.89
N PRO A 203 -0.59 12.25 -11.10
CA PRO A 203 -1.19 13.22 -11.97
C PRO A 203 -1.41 12.58 -13.34
N GLN A 204 -2.61 12.80 -13.90
CA GLN A 204 -3.03 12.15 -15.14
C GLN A 204 -1.98 12.30 -16.24
N ARG A 205 -1.29 11.20 -16.55
CA ARG A 205 -0.46 11.13 -17.75
C ARG A 205 -1.39 11.19 -18.94
N LYS A 206 -1.25 12.20 -19.78
CA LYS A 206 -1.91 12.22 -21.07
C LYS A 206 -1.29 11.13 -21.93
N TYR A 207 -2.06 10.16 -22.32
CA TYR A 207 -1.64 9.10 -23.24
C TYR A 207 -1.91 9.53 -24.67
N SER A 208 -0.92 9.39 -25.52
CA SER A 208 -1.10 9.47 -26.97
C SER A 208 -1.53 8.10 -27.50
N PRO A 209 -2.39 8.02 -28.54
CA PRO A 209 -2.70 6.74 -29.18
C PRO A 209 -1.49 5.94 -29.64
N ASN A 210 -0.36 6.60 -29.87
CA ASN A 210 0.88 5.97 -30.30
C ASN A 210 1.75 5.44 -29.15
N ASP A 211 1.40 5.70 -27.88
CA ASP A 211 2.18 5.29 -26.70
C ASP A 211 1.81 3.89 -26.21
N PHE A 212 0.91 3.18 -26.87
CA PHE A 212 0.38 1.92 -26.40
C PHE A 212 1.18 0.70 -26.88
N GLY A 213 2.15 0.25 -26.08
CA GLY A 213 2.52 -1.16 -26.04
C GLY A 213 1.43 -1.98 -25.31
N ASN A 214 1.25 -3.26 -25.66
CA ASN A 214 0.18 -4.11 -25.10
C ASN A 214 0.16 -4.14 -23.55
N ILE A 215 1.32 -4.13 -22.91
CA ILE A 215 1.46 -4.17 -21.44
C ILE A 215 1.08 -2.81 -20.81
N GLU A 216 1.52 -1.71 -21.40
CA GLU A 216 1.17 -0.36 -20.92
C GLU A 216 -0.34 -0.09 -21.06
N PHE A 217 -0.95 -0.58 -22.12
CA PHE A 217 -2.40 -0.51 -22.31
C PHE A 217 -3.14 -1.29 -21.21
N MET A 218 -2.79 -2.54 -20.98
CA MET A 218 -3.38 -3.37 -19.92
C MET A 218 -3.24 -2.70 -18.55
N TRP A 219 -2.04 -2.18 -18.25
CA TRP A 219 -1.80 -1.45 -17.02
C TRP A 219 -2.71 -0.22 -16.90
N LYS A 220 -2.88 0.54 -17.96
CA LYS A 220 -3.78 1.70 -17.97
C LYS A 220 -5.23 1.31 -17.70
N VAL A 221 -5.69 0.20 -18.26
CA VAL A 221 -7.03 -0.34 -17.98
C VAL A 221 -7.18 -0.64 -16.49
N PHE A 222 -6.22 -1.35 -15.86
CA PHE A 222 -6.25 -1.60 -14.41
C PHE A 222 -6.24 -0.30 -13.59
N GLN A 223 -5.42 0.67 -13.96
CA GLN A 223 -5.38 1.97 -13.29
C GLN A 223 -6.73 2.71 -13.33
N ILE A 224 -7.46 2.64 -14.44
CA ILE A 224 -8.78 3.28 -14.56
C ILE A 224 -9.72 2.71 -13.49
N PHE A 225 -9.82 1.38 -13.38
CA PHE A 225 -10.66 0.74 -12.37
C PHE A 225 -10.24 1.12 -10.94
N ILE A 226 -8.96 0.95 -10.62
CA ILE A 226 -8.40 1.25 -9.29
C ILE A 226 -8.68 2.72 -8.92
N THR A 227 -8.41 3.66 -9.84
CA THR A 227 -8.56 5.10 -9.59
C THR A 227 -10.03 5.48 -9.44
N THR A 228 -10.91 4.95 -10.28
CA THR A 228 -12.35 5.27 -10.22
C THR A 228 -12.96 4.83 -8.89
N VAL A 229 -12.70 3.59 -8.48
CA VAL A 229 -13.19 3.07 -7.19
C VAL A 229 -12.60 3.84 -6.02
N THR A 230 -11.32 4.20 -6.07
CA THR A 230 -10.65 4.92 -4.99
C THR A 230 -11.20 6.35 -4.84
N ASN A 231 -11.35 7.09 -5.95
CA ASN A 231 -11.87 8.47 -5.92
C ASN A 231 -13.29 8.52 -5.38
N ASP A 232 -14.16 7.61 -5.80
CA ASP A 232 -15.54 7.53 -5.34
C ASP A 232 -15.64 7.32 -3.81
N LYS A 233 -14.68 6.60 -3.21
CA LYS A 233 -14.58 6.44 -1.75
C LYS A 233 -14.04 7.70 -1.06
N ILE A 234 -13.04 8.35 -1.63
CA ILE A 234 -12.45 9.58 -1.08
C ILE A 234 -13.50 10.69 -0.97
N ASP A 235 -14.37 10.81 -1.95
CA ASP A 235 -15.40 11.86 -1.95
C ASP A 235 -16.46 11.68 -0.86
N ARG A 236 -16.57 10.46 -0.29
CA ARG A 236 -17.61 10.11 0.71
C ARG A 236 -17.06 9.83 2.12
N THR A 237 -15.76 9.80 2.28
CA THR A 237 -15.14 9.41 3.55
C THR A 237 -15.07 10.54 4.56
N LYS A 238 -15.09 10.16 5.85
CA LYS A 238 -14.75 11.04 6.99
C LYS A 238 -13.29 10.85 7.46
N CYS A 239 -12.57 9.96 6.81
CA CYS A 239 -11.16 9.70 7.09
C CYS A 239 -10.30 10.89 6.65
N ASP A 240 -9.34 11.29 7.46
CA ASP A 240 -8.32 12.25 7.04
C ASP A 240 -7.39 11.59 6.02
N ILE A 241 -7.21 12.21 4.85
CA ILE A 241 -6.46 11.61 3.74
C ILE A 241 -5.27 12.47 3.34
N ILE A 242 -4.10 11.84 3.26
CA ILE A 242 -2.91 12.38 2.62
C ILE A 242 -2.80 11.79 1.22
N SER A 243 -3.00 12.63 0.23
CA SER A 243 -2.76 12.28 -1.17
C SER A 243 -1.40 12.81 -1.63
N LEU A 244 -0.44 11.92 -1.82
CA LEU A 244 0.91 12.25 -2.26
C LEU A 244 0.94 12.32 -3.78
N ASN A 245 0.90 13.53 -4.34
CA ASN A 245 0.93 13.72 -5.78
C ASN A 245 2.35 13.52 -6.31
N PHE A 246 2.63 12.35 -6.84
CA PHE A 246 3.97 11.95 -7.29
C PHE A 246 3.93 11.28 -8.66
N LYS A 247 4.68 11.84 -9.61
CA LYS A 247 4.78 11.30 -10.97
C LYS A 247 5.95 10.31 -11.04
N ALA A 248 5.66 9.03 -10.97
CA ALA A 248 6.66 7.98 -11.17
C ALA A 248 6.16 6.86 -12.09
N ASN A 249 7.10 6.08 -12.60
CA ASN A 249 6.78 4.83 -13.26
C ASN A 249 6.52 3.76 -12.21
N PHE A 250 5.33 3.17 -12.20
CA PHE A 250 4.90 2.13 -11.26
C PHE A 250 5.82 0.89 -11.25
N PHE A 251 6.57 0.65 -12.30
CA PHE A 251 7.43 -0.50 -12.50
C PHE A 251 8.92 -0.14 -12.60
N ASN A 252 9.34 0.95 -11.97
CA ASN A 252 10.76 1.28 -11.93
C ASN A 252 11.47 0.48 -10.83
N PHE A 253 11.68 -0.82 -11.09
CA PHE A 253 12.41 -1.73 -10.20
C PHE A 253 13.94 -1.63 -10.34
N GLU A 254 14.44 -0.85 -11.29
CA GLU A 254 15.87 -0.64 -11.51
C GLU A 254 16.41 0.59 -10.78
N SER A 255 15.63 1.17 -9.89
CA SER A 255 16.02 2.38 -9.15
C SER A 255 17.35 2.18 -8.41
N SER A 256 18.23 3.16 -8.56
CA SER A 256 19.46 3.27 -7.77
C SER A 256 19.15 3.68 -6.32
N ASN A 257 20.08 3.48 -5.40
CA ASN A 257 19.91 3.92 -4.02
C ASN A 257 19.65 5.43 -3.94
N ASN A 258 20.32 6.26 -4.79
CA ASN A 258 20.09 7.70 -4.81
C ASN A 258 18.65 8.06 -5.23
N GLU A 259 18.07 7.33 -6.18
CA GLU A 259 16.67 7.51 -6.59
C GLU A 259 15.71 7.10 -5.49
N LEU A 260 15.96 5.99 -4.78
CA LEU A 260 15.15 5.59 -3.63
C LEU A 260 15.18 6.64 -2.51
N ILE A 261 16.35 7.17 -2.20
CA ILE A 261 16.51 8.26 -1.21
C ILE A 261 15.75 9.51 -1.68
N ALA A 262 15.91 9.92 -2.94
CA ALA A 262 15.20 11.07 -3.49
C ALA A 262 13.66 10.89 -3.48
N MET A 263 13.16 9.67 -3.72
CA MET A 263 11.73 9.37 -3.61
C MET A 263 11.24 9.47 -2.16
N PHE A 264 12.03 8.97 -1.21
CA PHE A 264 11.72 9.08 0.22
C PHE A 264 11.68 10.53 0.68
N ASP A 265 12.71 11.32 0.37
CA ASP A 265 12.77 12.75 0.71
C ASP A 265 11.58 13.50 0.10
N LYS A 266 11.25 13.18 -1.15
CA LYS A 266 10.08 13.76 -1.81
C LYS A 266 8.78 13.41 -1.09
N GLY A 267 8.61 12.19 -0.60
CA GLY A 267 7.46 11.76 0.19
C GLY A 267 7.34 12.54 1.49
N TYR A 268 8.46 12.72 2.19
CA TYR A 268 8.55 13.52 3.40
C TYR A 268 8.09 14.96 3.16
N GLU A 269 8.64 15.63 2.15
CA GLU A 269 8.29 17.02 1.80
C GLU A 269 6.84 17.17 1.29
N LEU A 270 6.32 16.20 0.53
CA LEU A 270 4.92 16.22 0.11
C LEU A 270 3.97 16.09 1.30
N CYS A 271 4.28 15.24 2.27
CA CYS A 271 3.49 15.10 3.49
C CYS A 271 3.52 16.39 4.31
N LYS A 272 4.69 16.98 4.50
CA LYS A 272 4.88 18.26 5.18
C LYS A 272 4.09 19.39 4.53
N ALA A 273 4.09 19.48 3.20
CA ALA A 273 3.32 20.48 2.46
C ALA A 273 1.80 20.28 2.57
N ASN A 274 1.35 19.01 2.68
CA ASN A 274 -0.04 18.65 2.88
C ASN A 274 -0.49 18.73 4.35
N ALA A 275 0.41 18.96 5.30
CA ALA A 275 0.10 19.04 6.72
C ALA A 275 -0.77 20.26 7.11
N LEU A 276 -1.13 21.12 6.17
CA LEU A 276 -2.27 22.04 6.23
C LEU A 276 -3.56 21.24 5.93
N TRP A 277 -3.79 20.24 6.75
CA TRP A 277 -4.93 19.33 6.66
C TRP A 277 -6.19 20.11 6.94
N THR A 278 -6.91 20.43 5.89
CA THR A 278 -8.32 20.81 6.05
C THR A 278 -9.04 19.57 6.55
N SER A 279 -9.31 19.53 7.85
CA SER A 279 -10.35 18.65 8.37
C SER A 279 -11.58 18.86 7.49
N ASN A 280 -12.19 17.79 7.02
CA ASN A 280 -13.46 17.87 6.26
C ASN A 280 -14.62 18.54 7.03
N SER A 281 -14.37 19.11 8.21
CA SER A 281 -15.31 19.90 9.01
C SER A 281 -15.58 21.29 8.45
N GLU A 282 -14.86 21.78 7.42
CA GLU A 282 -15.11 23.10 6.80
C GLU A 282 -15.78 23.02 5.42
N LYS A 283 -16.19 21.85 4.95
CA LYS A 283 -16.90 21.70 3.66
C LYS A 283 -18.39 22.02 3.71
N ASP A 284 -18.95 22.37 4.84
CA ASP A 284 -20.43 22.55 4.99
C ASP A 284 -20.92 23.98 4.78
N ASP A 285 -20.09 24.98 4.42
CA ASP A 285 -20.55 26.38 4.42
C ASP A 285 -20.33 27.19 3.12
N THR A 286 -20.03 26.55 1.99
CA THR A 286 -19.94 27.30 0.70
C THR A 286 -20.72 26.66 -0.45
N SER A 287 -21.93 26.19 -0.17
CA SER A 287 -22.90 25.93 -1.23
C SER A 287 -24.12 26.79 -0.98
N LEU A 288 -24.13 28.03 -1.50
CA LEU A 288 -25.33 28.79 -1.82
C LEU A 288 -24.91 30.24 -2.17
N GLU A 289 -24.58 30.47 -3.43
CA GLU A 289 -24.83 31.76 -4.10
C GLU A 289 -24.60 31.56 -5.62
N TYR A 290 -25.59 31.01 -6.29
CA TYR A 290 -25.86 31.34 -7.67
C TYR A 290 -27.15 32.15 -7.67
N SER A 291 -27.01 33.46 -7.71
CA SER A 291 -28.09 34.36 -8.04
C SER A 291 -27.77 34.98 -9.39
N GLU A 292 -28.71 34.76 -10.31
CA GLU A 292 -29.09 35.51 -11.50
C GLU A 292 -28.03 35.82 -12.57
#